data_d21855b773ad4d7374ea8c705fc69086
#
_entry.id   d21855b773ad4d7374ea8c705fc69086
#
_cell.length_a   1.000
_cell.length_b   1.000
_cell.length_c   1.000
_cell.angle_alpha   90.00
_cell.angle_beta   90.00
_cell.angle_gamma   90.00
#
_symmetry.space_group_name_H-M   'P 1'
#
loop_
_entity.id
_entity.type
_entity.pdbx_description
1 polymer ?
#
loop_
_entity_poly.entity_id
_entity_poly.type
_entity_poly.pdbx_seq_one_letter_code
_entity_poly.pdbx_strand_id
1 'polypeptide(L)'
;VIPYPLGTAASQRFRFEQYLECLEEANIRYSVSSFWDLKAWSVLYKKGAVLAKVFAIFRGLLRRYTLLFTAFRYDRIFIHRELYPVGPQVVEFILARVYGKKIIYDFDDAIWLPNYAANNAKFAFIKSYGHVKKLCKYAYRLSVGNQFLSKYGKQFNSNVTINPTTIDTQNLHNRSKNQDSEEFIIGWTGTHSTLRYLTSMIPLFQRLEKEFEYTLVVISDKDPKFPLKSFEYVHWKKESEIDDLLRFNIGLMPLTLDKWANGKCGFKALQYMSLGIPAIVSPVGVNTEIVDHNINGYICDSIEEWEKTLRTILSDKLKIKDVAKNSRQKIIDKYSVLSNKNNFIQLFQ
;
A
#
# COMPACT_ATOMS: atom_id res chain seq x y z
N VAL A 1 -15.09 -0.95 9.59
CA VAL A 1 -14.29 -0.51 10.74
C VAL A 1 -12.84 -0.39 10.31
N ILE A 2 -12.22 0.75 10.55
CA ILE A 2 -10.92 1.11 9.98
C ILE A 2 -10.04 1.80 11.03
N PRO A 3 -8.70 1.71 10.94
CA PRO A 3 -7.81 2.36 11.89
C PRO A 3 -7.78 3.90 11.74
N TYR A 4 -7.74 4.41 10.52
CA TYR A 4 -7.50 5.84 10.23
C TYR A 4 -8.71 6.53 9.61
N PRO A 5 -8.79 7.89 9.64
CA PRO A 5 -9.83 8.62 8.94
C PRO A 5 -9.80 8.34 7.42
N LEU A 6 -10.96 8.41 6.77
CA LEU A 6 -11.04 8.24 5.32
C LEU A 6 -10.11 9.22 4.58
N GLY A 7 -9.53 8.75 3.50
CA GLY A 7 -8.66 9.52 2.63
C GLY A 7 -7.24 9.78 3.13
N THR A 8 -6.86 9.27 4.33
CA THR A 8 -5.56 9.61 4.94
C THR A 8 -4.47 8.55 4.72
N ALA A 9 -4.82 7.27 4.72
CA ALA A 9 -3.85 6.18 4.63
C ALA A 9 -3.92 5.48 3.28
N ALA A 10 -2.78 5.32 2.61
CA ALA A 10 -2.70 4.66 1.30
C ALA A 10 -3.32 3.26 1.30
N SER A 11 -3.04 2.43 2.32
CA SER A 11 -3.64 1.09 2.40
C SER A 11 -5.17 1.13 2.42
N GLN A 12 -5.80 2.08 3.12
CA GLN A 12 -7.25 2.25 3.12
C GLN A 12 -7.76 2.72 1.76
N ARG A 13 -7.15 3.80 1.22
CA ARG A 13 -7.53 4.40 -0.06
C ARG A 13 -7.54 3.35 -1.17
N PHE A 14 -6.51 2.51 -1.28
CA PHE A 14 -6.30 1.57 -2.39
C PHE A 14 -6.78 0.14 -2.11
N ARG A 15 -7.32 -0.14 -0.91
CA ARG A 15 -7.90 -1.45 -0.57
C ARG A 15 -9.41 -1.44 -0.63
N PHE A 16 -10.07 -0.44 -0.08
CA PHE A 16 -11.53 -0.44 0.01
C PHE A 16 -12.19 0.92 -0.24
N GLU A 17 -11.55 2.06 0.10
CA GLU A 17 -12.20 3.37 -0.02
C GLU A 17 -12.63 3.69 -1.47
N GLN A 18 -11.81 3.33 -2.43
CA GLN A 18 -12.08 3.49 -3.86
C GLN A 18 -13.23 2.60 -4.37
N TYR A 19 -13.72 1.66 -3.57
CA TYR A 19 -14.86 0.81 -3.90
C TYR A 19 -16.17 1.23 -3.22
N LEU A 20 -16.16 2.30 -2.42
CA LEU A 20 -17.35 2.70 -1.67
C LEU A 20 -18.52 3.04 -2.60
N GLU A 21 -18.25 3.74 -3.69
CA GLU A 21 -19.23 4.02 -4.75
C GLU A 21 -19.77 2.74 -5.38
N CYS A 22 -18.90 1.75 -5.65
CA CYS A 22 -19.30 0.46 -6.19
C CYS A 22 -20.23 -0.33 -5.23
N LEU A 23 -20.08 -0.15 -3.91
CA LEU A 23 -21.01 -0.74 -2.94
C LEU A 23 -22.39 -0.08 -3.01
N GLU A 24 -22.45 1.26 -3.17
CA GLU A 24 -23.71 2.00 -3.32
C GLU A 24 -24.44 1.57 -4.59
N GLU A 25 -23.73 1.48 -5.72
CA GLU A 25 -24.28 0.98 -6.99
C GLU A 25 -24.81 -0.47 -6.88
N ALA A 26 -24.20 -1.29 -6.03
CA ALA A 26 -24.64 -2.65 -5.72
C ALA A 26 -25.75 -2.69 -4.65
N ASN A 27 -26.33 -1.55 -4.24
CA ASN A 27 -27.32 -1.40 -3.18
C ASN A 27 -26.85 -1.93 -1.81
N ILE A 28 -25.52 -1.90 -1.54
CA ILE A 28 -24.93 -2.26 -0.26
C ILE A 28 -24.72 -0.97 0.55
N ARG A 29 -25.60 -0.75 1.53
CA ARG A 29 -25.48 0.40 2.44
C ARG A 29 -24.38 0.15 3.45
N TYR A 30 -23.55 1.13 3.72
CA TYR A 30 -22.44 1.05 4.66
C TYR A 30 -22.37 2.26 5.59
N SER A 31 -21.66 2.09 6.69
CA SER A 31 -21.18 3.20 7.51
C SER A 31 -19.74 2.97 7.92
N VAL A 32 -18.97 4.05 8.01
CA VAL A 32 -17.54 3.97 8.31
C VAL A 32 -17.27 4.42 9.74
N SER A 33 -16.56 3.59 10.50
CA SER A 33 -16.10 3.91 11.85
C SER A 33 -14.58 3.84 11.92
N SER A 34 -13.89 4.99 11.98
CA SER A 34 -12.44 5.07 12.17
C SER A 34 -12.07 5.07 13.66
N PHE A 35 -10.95 4.43 14.02
CA PHE A 35 -10.42 4.51 15.39
C PHE A 35 -9.89 5.92 15.69
N TRP A 36 -8.99 6.40 14.84
CA TRP A 36 -8.49 7.77 14.90
C TRP A 36 -9.43 8.72 14.16
N ASP A 37 -9.75 9.85 14.75
CA ASP A 37 -10.40 10.96 14.04
C ASP A 37 -9.34 11.91 13.45
N LEU A 38 -9.75 12.88 12.64
CA LEU A 38 -8.84 13.84 11.99
C LEU A 38 -7.98 14.61 12.99
N LYS A 39 -8.52 14.97 14.17
CA LYS A 39 -7.77 15.67 15.22
C LYS A 39 -6.68 14.75 15.82
N ALA A 40 -7.03 13.50 16.10
CA ALA A 40 -6.08 12.51 16.59
C ALA A 40 -5.01 12.20 15.54
N TRP A 41 -5.39 12.07 14.26
CA TRP A 41 -4.46 11.86 13.16
C TRP A 41 -3.41 12.97 13.05
N SER A 42 -3.82 14.24 13.17
CA SER A 42 -2.93 15.39 13.05
C SER A 42 -1.85 15.46 14.15
N VAL A 43 -2.05 14.80 15.28
CA VAL A 43 -1.09 14.78 16.41
C VAL A 43 -0.38 13.44 16.58
N LEU A 44 -0.81 12.38 15.90
CA LEU A 44 -0.32 11.02 16.08
C LEU A 44 1.20 10.92 15.86
N TYR A 45 1.71 11.58 14.84
CA TYR A 45 3.13 11.55 14.45
C TYR A 45 3.95 12.74 15.02
N LYS A 46 3.32 13.70 15.70
CA LYS A 46 4.04 14.81 16.35
C LYS A 46 4.81 14.31 17.54
N LYS A 47 6.03 14.80 17.73
CA LYS A 47 6.81 14.57 18.96
C LYS A 47 6.11 15.25 20.14
N GLY A 48 6.10 14.60 21.30
CA GLY A 48 5.37 15.11 22.47
C GLY A 48 3.86 14.87 22.37
N ALA A 49 3.05 15.81 22.88
CA ALA A 49 1.59 15.75 22.90
C ALA A 49 1.01 14.46 23.54
N VAL A 50 1.69 13.90 24.55
CA VAL A 50 1.35 12.59 25.16
C VAL A 50 -0.08 12.57 25.68
N LEU A 51 -0.53 13.61 26.41
CA LEU A 51 -1.90 13.70 26.92
C LEU A 51 -2.94 13.69 25.82
N ALA A 52 -2.68 14.43 24.71
CA ALA A 52 -3.59 14.45 23.56
C ALA A 52 -3.67 13.07 22.89
N LYS A 53 -2.55 12.34 22.82
CA LYS A 53 -2.51 10.96 22.27
C LYS A 53 -3.24 9.98 23.17
N VAL A 54 -3.07 10.06 24.50
CA VAL A 54 -3.80 9.23 25.48
C VAL A 54 -5.30 9.47 25.37
N PHE A 55 -5.72 10.73 25.34
CA PHE A 55 -7.12 11.08 25.19
C PHE A 55 -7.71 10.61 23.83
N ALA A 56 -6.92 10.69 22.76
CA ALA A 56 -7.32 10.18 21.45
C ALA A 56 -7.50 8.66 21.46
N ILE A 57 -6.62 7.92 22.15
CA ILE A 57 -6.76 6.46 22.35
C ILE A 57 -8.05 6.17 23.10
N PHE A 58 -8.30 6.88 24.21
CA PHE A 58 -9.51 6.68 25.01
C PHE A 58 -10.79 6.92 24.20
N ARG A 59 -10.86 8.00 23.41
CA ARG A 59 -11.98 8.26 22.50
C ARG A 59 -12.13 7.17 21.44
N GLY A 60 -11.01 6.71 20.91
CA GLY A 60 -11.01 5.61 19.93
C GLY A 60 -11.57 4.32 20.54
N LEU A 61 -11.13 3.95 21.73
CA LEU A 61 -11.65 2.79 22.45
C LEU A 61 -13.14 2.94 22.75
N LEU A 62 -13.58 4.09 23.27
CA LEU A 62 -15.01 4.35 23.52
C LEU A 62 -15.83 4.14 22.24
N ARG A 63 -15.37 4.68 21.12
CA ARG A 63 -16.01 4.48 19.80
C ARG A 63 -16.06 3.00 19.38
N ARG A 64 -15.08 2.19 19.76
CA ARG A 64 -15.10 0.74 19.50
C ARG A 64 -16.11 0.00 20.40
N TYR A 65 -16.21 0.37 21.65
CA TYR A 65 -17.23 -0.21 22.54
C TYR A 65 -18.66 0.19 22.12
N THR A 66 -18.84 1.42 21.61
CA THR A 66 -20.17 1.82 21.09
C THR A 66 -20.60 1.04 19.86
N LEU A 67 -19.68 0.41 19.11
CA LEU A 67 -20.04 -0.52 18.03
C LEU A 67 -20.87 -1.70 18.52
N LEU A 68 -20.66 -2.17 19.77
CA LEU A 68 -21.46 -3.27 20.33
C LEU A 68 -22.94 -2.93 20.39
N PHE A 69 -23.29 -1.67 20.64
CA PHE A 69 -24.70 -1.23 20.71
C PHE A 69 -25.31 -0.96 19.33
N THR A 70 -24.49 -0.77 18.30
CA THR A 70 -24.96 -0.44 16.94
C THR A 70 -24.81 -1.61 15.97
N ALA A 71 -24.03 -2.63 16.32
CA ALA A 71 -23.71 -3.78 15.45
C ALA A 71 -24.94 -4.55 14.97
N PHE A 72 -26.04 -4.54 15.74
CA PHE A 72 -27.30 -5.22 15.38
C PHE A 72 -27.94 -4.69 14.09
N ARG A 73 -27.60 -3.44 13.69
CA ARG A 73 -28.12 -2.79 12.48
C ARG A 73 -27.41 -3.22 11.19
N TYR A 74 -26.35 -4.03 11.31
CA TYR A 74 -25.52 -4.43 10.18
C TYR A 74 -25.49 -5.95 10.03
N ASP A 75 -25.59 -6.41 8.78
CA ASP A 75 -25.50 -7.85 8.46
C ASP A 75 -24.05 -8.33 8.52
N ARG A 76 -23.11 -7.47 8.11
CA ARG A 76 -21.67 -7.77 8.04
C ARG A 76 -20.83 -6.64 8.63
N ILE A 77 -19.64 -7.00 9.10
CA ILE A 77 -18.68 -6.05 9.65
C ILE A 77 -17.35 -6.22 8.89
N PHE A 78 -17.00 -5.25 8.07
CA PHE A 78 -15.69 -5.21 7.41
C PHE A 78 -14.66 -4.57 8.34
N ILE A 79 -13.55 -5.26 8.60
CA ILE A 79 -12.45 -4.80 9.44
C ILE A 79 -11.19 -4.74 8.58
N HIS A 80 -10.65 -3.53 8.35
CA HIS A 80 -9.37 -3.35 7.70
C HIS A 80 -8.24 -3.29 8.72
N ARG A 81 -7.28 -4.19 8.61
CA ARG A 81 -6.06 -4.34 9.45
C ARG A 81 -6.32 -4.58 10.93
N GLU A 82 -6.96 -3.65 11.63
CA GLU A 82 -7.18 -3.72 13.09
C GLU A 82 -8.37 -2.90 13.55
N LEU A 83 -9.03 -3.33 14.61
CA LEU A 83 -10.07 -2.53 15.26
C LEU A 83 -9.46 -1.38 16.07
N TYR A 84 -8.39 -1.68 16.80
CA TYR A 84 -7.66 -0.74 17.65
C TYR A 84 -6.18 -1.14 17.76
N PRO A 85 -5.29 -0.15 17.94
CA PRO A 85 -3.85 -0.39 17.91
C PRO A 85 -3.31 -1.12 19.13
N VAL A 86 -4.03 -1.07 20.27
CA VAL A 86 -3.62 -1.65 21.56
C VAL A 86 -4.82 -2.15 22.34
N GLY A 87 -4.65 -3.22 23.10
CA GLY A 87 -5.67 -3.74 24.00
C GLY A 87 -6.14 -5.17 23.67
N PRO A 88 -6.97 -5.77 24.55
CA PRO A 88 -7.49 -7.13 24.35
C PRO A 88 -8.61 -7.13 23.32
N GLN A 89 -8.73 -8.21 22.56
CA GLN A 89 -9.71 -8.39 21.46
C GLN A 89 -11.10 -8.77 21.97
N VAL A 90 -11.62 -7.97 22.88
CA VAL A 90 -12.94 -8.23 23.50
C VAL A 90 -14.07 -7.91 22.51
N VAL A 91 -13.96 -6.78 21.82
CA VAL A 91 -15.00 -6.31 20.91
C VAL A 91 -15.15 -7.28 19.73
N GLU A 92 -14.04 -7.72 19.13
CA GLU A 92 -14.04 -8.70 18.03
C GLU A 92 -14.64 -10.03 18.45
N PHE A 93 -14.27 -10.49 19.65
CA PHE A 93 -14.84 -11.73 20.21
C PHE A 93 -16.34 -11.62 20.39
N ILE A 94 -16.83 -10.53 21.01
CA ILE A 94 -18.27 -10.31 21.23
C ILE A 94 -19.00 -10.24 19.89
N LEU A 95 -18.50 -9.45 18.94
CA LEU A 95 -19.12 -9.32 17.62
C LEU A 95 -19.21 -10.65 16.88
N ALA A 96 -18.12 -11.44 16.89
CA ALA A 96 -18.08 -12.70 16.17
C ALA A 96 -18.78 -13.86 16.87
N ARG A 97 -18.58 -14.02 18.20
CA ARG A 97 -18.95 -15.22 18.95
C ARG A 97 -20.22 -15.05 19.78
N VAL A 98 -20.48 -13.86 20.28
CA VAL A 98 -21.69 -13.60 21.08
C VAL A 98 -22.81 -13.11 20.17
N TYR A 99 -22.52 -12.15 19.26
CA TYR A 99 -23.55 -11.60 18.37
C TYR A 99 -23.66 -12.35 17.04
N GLY A 100 -22.77 -13.29 16.75
CA GLY A 100 -22.80 -14.07 15.51
C GLY A 100 -22.60 -13.24 14.24
N LYS A 101 -21.99 -12.07 14.33
CA LYS A 101 -21.79 -11.19 13.16
C LYS A 101 -20.79 -11.76 12.19
N LYS A 102 -21.11 -11.70 10.90
CA LYS A 102 -20.20 -12.10 9.82
C LYS A 102 -19.12 -11.03 9.64
N ILE A 103 -17.93 -11.30 10.18
CA ILE A 103 -16.78 -10.42 10.06
C ILE A 103 -16.03 -10.73 8.78
N ILE A 104 -15.80 -9.73 7.92
CA ILE A 104 -14.86 -9.76 6.80
C ILE A 104 -13.60 -9.08 7.26
N TYR A 105 -12.48 -9.82 7.36
CA TYR A 105 -11.21 -9.28 7.83
C TYR A 105 -10.26 -9.07 6.67
N ASP A 106 -9.85 -7.82 6.42
CA ASP A 106 -9.00 -7.42 5.31
C ASP A 106 -7.61 -6.96 5.77
N PHE A 107 -6.56 -7.45 5.09
CA PHE A 107 -5.19 -6.99 5.28
C PHE A 107 -4.33 -7.14 4.03
N ASP A 108 -3.39 -6.20 3.86
CA ASP A 108 -2.56 -6.00 2.66
C ASP A 108 -1.04 -6.03 2.95
N ASP A 109 -0.67 -6.30 4.19
CA ASP A 109 0.72 -6.44 4.65
C ASP A 109 0.85 -7.61 5.62
N ALA A 110 2.06 -8.12 5.83
CA ALA A 110 2.37 -9.16 6.82
C ALA A 110 2.32 -8.62 8.26
N ILE A 111 1.21 -8.01 8.67
CA ILE A 111 1.03 -7.26 9.92
C ILE A 111 1.17 -8.10 11.21
N TRP A 112 1.26 -9.43 11.08
CA TRP A 112 1.60 -10.34 12.18
C TRP A 112 3.10 -10.45 12.44
N LEU A 113 3.94 -9.93 11.52
CA LEU A 113 5.38 -9.90 11.68
C LEU A 113 5.81 -8.60 12.37
N PRO A 114 6.79 -8.65 13.28
CA PRO A 114 7.32 -7.44 13.85
C PRO A 114 8.04 -6.61 12.78
N ASN A 115 7.62 -5.36 12.61
CA ASN A 115 8.33 -4.42 11.76
C ASN A 115 9.35 -3.67 12.62
N TYR A 116 10.59 -4.11 12.58
CA TYR A 116 11.71 -3.52 13.32
C TYR A 116 12.25 -2.26 12.62
N ALA A 117 11.40 -1.25 12.38
CA ALA A 117 11.93 0.10 12.23
C ALA A 117 12.51 0.50 13.59
N ALA A 118 13.82 0.75 13.66
CA ALA A 118 14.61 0.85 14.88
C ALA A 118 14.07 1.80 15.98
N ASN A 119 13.21 2.76 15.61
CA ASN A 119 12.59 3.70 16.54
C ASN A 119 11.35 3.17 17.28
N ASN A 120 10.81 2.02 16.93
CA ASN A 120 9.57 1.49 17.51
C ASN A 120 9.77 0.22 18.38
N ALA A 121 11.01 -0.24 18.59
CA ALA A 121 11.28 -1.45 19.37
C ALA A 121 10.73 -1.38 20.81
N LYS A 122 10.73 -0.19 21.43
CA LYS A 122 10.19 0.03 22.77
C LYS A 122 8.65 -0.11 22.85
N PHE A 123 7.95 0.10 21.74
CA PHE A 123 6.48 -0.03 21.67
C PHE A 123 6.03 -1.35 21.03
N ALA A 124 6.96 -2.15 20.51
CA ALA A 124 6.67 -3.46 19.92
C ALA A 124 6.03 -4.42 20.94
N PHE A 125 6.37 -4.28 22.23
CA PHE A 125 5.79 -5.07 23.33
C PHE A 125 4.28 -4.77 23.54
N ILE A 126 3.83 -3.55 23.24
CA ILE A 126 2.44 -3.14 23.42
C ILE A 126 1.59 -3.59 22.21
N LYS A 127 2.22 -3.78 21.05
CA LYS A 127 1.57 -4.26 19.84
C LYS A 127 1.44 -5.78 19.88
N SER A 128 0.26 -6.26 20.22
CA SER A 128 -0.03 -7.69 20.28
C SER A 128 -0.10 -8.30 18.87
N TYR A 129 1.01 -8.79 18.35
CA TYR A 129 1.08 -9.49 17.04
C TYR A 129 0.16 -10.74 16.95
N GLY A 130 -0.27 -11.29 18.10
CA GLY A 130 -1.26 -12.37 18.18
C GLY A 130 -2.68 -12.00 17.77
N HIS A 131 -3.00 -10.69 17.61
CA HIS A 131 -4.27 -10.10 17.22
C HIS A 131 -4.68 -10.56 15.80
N VAL A 132 -3.76 -10.58 14.83
CA VAL A 132 -4.06 -10.99 13.46
C VAL A 132 -4.53 -12.45 13.42
N LYS A 133 -3.83 -13.34 14.13
CA LYS A 133 -4.21 -14.76 14.26
C LYS A 133 -5.62 -14.93 14.82
N LYS A 134 -5.98 -14.18 15.88
CA LYS A 134 -7.31 -14.27 16.49
C LYS A 134 -8.39 -13.73 15.56
N LEU A 135 -8.15 -12.58 14.92
CA LEU A 135 -9.08 -12.04 13.92
C LEU A 135 -9.29 -12.99 12.74
N CYS A 136 -8.22 -13.63 12.23
CA CYS A 136 -8.38 -14.66 11.22
C CYS A 136 -9.28 -15.81 11.66
N LYS A 137 -9.22 -16.23 12.94
CA LYS A 137 -10.09 -17.28 13.51
C LYS A 137 -11.53 -16.82 13.75
N TYR A 138 -11.74 -15.54 14.00
CA TYR A 138 -13.07 -14.99 14.27
C TYR A 138 -13.81 -14.61 13.00
N ALA A 139 -13.09 -14.28 11.94
CA ALA A 139 -13.66 -13.82 10.70
C ALA A 139 -14.50 -14.92 10.02
N TYR A 140 -15.64 -14.51 9.45
CA TYR A 140 -16.41 -15.31 8.52
C TYR A 140 -15.66 -15.53 7.21
N ARG A 141 -14.94 -14.48 6.73
CA ARG A 141 -14.15 -14.48 5.51
C ARG A 141 -12.90 -13.61 5.68
N LEU A 142 -11.80 -14.03 5.11
CA LEU A 142 -10.58 -13.20 4.97
C LEU A 142 -10.51 -12.61 3.56
N SER A 143 -10.19 -11.32 3.48
CA SER A 143 -9.81 -10.60 2.27
C SER A 143 -8.33 -10.26 2.39
N VAL A 144 -7.50 -10.78 1.51
CA VAL A 144 -6.04 -10.63 1.61
C VAL A 144 -5.46 -10.15 0.29
N GLY A 145 -4.38 -9.36 0.35
CA GLY A 145 -3.85 -8.69 -0.83
C GLY A 145 -3.05 -9.58 -1.78
N ASN A 146 -2.55 -10.76 -1.33
CA ASN A 146 -1.72 -11.62 -2.16
C ASN A 146 -1.67 -13.07 -1.66
N GLN A 147 -1.00 -13.94 -2.43
CA GLN A 147 -0.88 -15.37 -2.14
C GLN A 147 -0.08 -15.67 -0.86
N PHE A 148 0.93 -14.87 -0.52
CA PHE A 148 1.70 -15.03 0.72
C PHE A 148 0.83 -14.79 1.94
N LEU A 149 0.03 -13.73 1.92
CA LEU A 149 -0.95 -13.41 2.96
C LEU A 149 -2.04 -14.47 3.03
N SER A 150 -2.49 -15.00 1.88
CA SER A 150 -3.46 -16.10 1.79
C SER A 150 -2.94 -17.38 2.46
N LYS A 151 -1.68 -17.76 2.23
CA LYS A 151 -1.06 -18.92 2.89
C LYS A 151 -1.04 -18.77 4.41
N TYR A 152 -0.82 -17.57 4.92
CA TYR A 152 -0.91 -17.31 6.35
C TYR A 152 -2.36 -17.41 6.85
N GLY A 153 -3.31 -16.75 6.17
CA GLY A 153 -4.72 -16.76 6.54
C GLY A 153 -5.33 -18.15 6.57
N LYS A 154 -5.00 -19.00 5.60
CA LYS A 154 -5.46 -20.38 5.47
C LYS A 154 -5.07 -21.30 6.62
N GLN A 155 -4.05 -20.94 7.41
CA GLN A 155 -3.72 -21.68 8.65
C GLN A 155 -4.82 -21.54 9.72
N PHE A 156 -5.69 -20.54 9.63
CA PHE A 156 -6.68 -20.20 10.66
C PHE A 156 -8.11 -20.13 10.16
N ASN A 157 -8.30 -19.98 8.86
CA ASN A 157 -9.62 -19.82 8.24
C ASN A 157 -9.61 -20.42 6.81
N SER A 158 -10.57 -21.29 6.52
CA SER A 158 -10.68 -21.91 5.19
C SER A 158 -11.27 -20.95 4.13
N ASN A 159 -12.03 -19.92 4.55
CA ASN A 159 -12.67 -18.96 3.65
C ASN A 159 -11.78 -17.74 3.42
N VAL A 160 -10.82 -17.86 2.51
CA VAL A 160 -9.85 -16.82 2.17
C VAL A 160 -9.99 -16.43 0.72
N THR A 161 -10.28 -15.16 0.47
CA THR A 161 -10.36 -14.56 -0.86
C THR A 161 -9.13 -13.67 -1.08
N ILE A 162 -8.43 -13.85 -2.20
CA ILE A 162 -7.39 -12.92 -2.63
C ILE A 162 -8.10 -11.74 -3.30
N ASN A 163 -7.97 -10.58 -2.69
CA ASN A 163 -8.45 -9.32 -3.20
C ASN A 163 -7.21 -8.42 -3.39
N PRO A 164 -6.67 -8.25 -4.60
CA PRO A 164 -5.43 -7.51 -4.82
C PRO A 164 -5.60 -6.03 -4.45
N THR A 165 -4.49 -5.35 -4.20
CA THR A 165 -4.49 -3.89 -4.21
C THR A 165 -4.74 -3.41 -5.63
N THR A 166 -5.60 -2.40 -5.78
CA THR A 166 -6.03 -1.91 -7.10
C THR A 166 -5.89 -0.40 -7.20
N ILE A 167 -6.02 0.11 -8.40
CA ILE A 167 -5.90 1.53 -8.73
C ILE A 167 -7.18 2.01 -9.42
N ASP A 168 -7.70 3.14 -9.00
CA ASP A 168 -8.77 3.82 -9.74
C ASP A 168 -8.20 4.52 -10.97
N THR A 169 -8.31 3.85 -12.11
CA THR A 169 -7.81 4.33 -13.40
C THR A 169 -8.81 5.22 -14.14
N GLN A 170 -10.02 5.38 -13.61
CA GLN A 170 -11.08 6.18 -14.23
C GLN A 170 -11.14 7.60 -13.66
N ASN A 171 -10.98 7.74 -12.34
CA ASN A 171 -11.12 9.04 -11.68
C ASN A 171 -9.78 9.60 -11.21
N LEU A 172 -8.99 8.82 -10.45
CA LEU A 172 -7.78 9.33 -9.82
C LEU A 172 -6.55 9.19 -10.72
N HIS A 173 -6.26 7.98 -11.24
CA HIS A 173 -5.12 7.70 -12.13
C HIS A 173 -5.58 7.66 -13.61
N ASN A 174 -6.39 8.64 -14.01
CA ASN A 174 -7.02 8.70 -15.34
C ASN A 174 -6.11 9.29 -16.43
N ARG A 175 -4.94 9.80 -16.07
CA ARG A 175 -3.94 10.37 -16.98
C ARG A 175 -2.80 9.38 -17.25
N SER A 176 -2.04 9.65 -18.30
CA SER A 176 -0.85 8.87 -18.66
C SER A 176 0.32 9.80 -18.90
N LYS A 177 1.52 9.34 -18.48
CA LYS A 177 2.78 10.03 -18.75
C LYS A 177 3.05 10.09 -20.25
N ASN A 178 3.36 11.28 -20.76
CA ASN A 178 3.99 11.41 -22.05
C ASN A 178 5.49 11.10 -21.92
N GLN A 179 5.97 10.08 -22.62
CA GLN A 179 7.35 9.61 -22.57
C GLN A 179 8.30 10.39 -23.51
N ASP A 180 7.81 11.44 -24.19
CA ASP A 180 8.59 12.32 -25.10
C ASP A 180 9.27 13.50 -24.40
N SER A 181 9.39 13.49 -23.06
CA SER A 181 10.04 14.56 -22.31
C SER A 181 11.54 14.63 -22.59
N GLU A 182 12.08 15.85 -22.70
CA GLU A 182 13.53 16.09 -22.88
C GLU A 182 14.34 15.59 -21.67
N GLU A 183 13.87 15.93 -20.46
CA GLU A 183 14.46 15.46 -19.21
C GLU A 183 14.02 14.03 -18.92
N PHE A 184 14.98 13.17 -18.55
CA PHE A 184 14.70 11.80 -18.13
C PHE A 184 14.70 11.68 -16.61
N ILE A 185 13.54 11.36 -16.05
CA ILE A 185 13.35 11.28 -14.60
C ILE A 185 13.18 9.82 -14.16
N ILE A 186 14.10 9.38 -13.30
CA ILE A 186 13.99 8.13 -12.54
C ILE A 186 13.30 8.47 -11.22
N GLY A 187 12.16 7.85 -10.95
CA GLY A 187 11.34 8.22 -9.80
C GLY A 187 11.22 7.14 -8.72
N TRP A 188 11.13 7.56 -7.48
CA TRP A 188 10.74 6.73 -6.37
C TRP A 188 9.76 7.48 -5.45
N THR A 189 8.68 6.79 -5.02
CA THR A 189 7.79 7.31 -3.99
C THR A 189 7.68 6.36 -2.79
N GLY A 190 7.55 6.91 -1.61
CA GLY A 190 7.37 6.12 -0.39
C GLY A 190 7.57 6.92 0.89
N THR A 191 7.39 6.26 2.03
CA THR A 191 7.63 6.86 3.34
C THR A 191 9.08 6.68 3.78
N HIS A 192 9.51 7.49 4.75
CA HIS A 192 10.86 7.38 5.35
C HIS A 192 11.18 5.95 5.84
N SER A 193 10.18 5.17 6.26
CA SER A 193 10.38 3.79 6.72
C SER A 193 10.82 2.82 5.62
N THR A 194 10.55 3.15 4.34
CA THR A 194 10.89 2.34 3.17
C THR A 194 12.07 2.90 2.37
N LEU A 195 12.58 4.08 2.71
CA LEU A 195 13.77 4.70 2.07
C LEU A 195 15.01 3.79 2.11
N ARG A 196 15.14 2.94 3.14
CA ARG A 196 16.26 2.00 3.27
C ARG A 196 16.48 1.14 2.02
N TYR A 197 15.42 0.79 1.31
CA TYR A 197 15.52 0.00 0.07
C TYR A 197 16.14 0.82 -1.07
N LEU A 198 15.82 2.11 -1.17
CA LEU A 198 16.43 2.99 -2.16
C LEU A 198 17.86 3.38 -1.76
N THR A 199 18.13 3.58 -0.47
CA THR A 199 19.45 3.97 0.05
C THR A 199 20.54 2.96 -0.34
N SER A 200 20.21 1.66 -0.39
CA SER A 200 21.16 0.63 -0.82
C SER A 200 21.60 0.75 -2.28
N MET A 201 20.87 1.52 -3.09
CA MET A 201 21.17 1.74 -4.51
C MET A 201 22.00 3.01 -4.78
N ILE A 202 22.30 3.82 -3.77
CA ILE A 202 23.05 5.07 -3.95
C ILE A 202 24.40 4.87 -4.67
N PRO A 203 25.22 3.85 -4.35
CA PRO A 203 26.48 3.62 -5.09
C PRO A 203 26.28 3.37 -6.58
N LEU A 204 25.16 2.76 -6.96
CA LEU A 204 24.79 2.56 -8.38
C LEU A 204 24.49 3.92 -9.04
N PHE A 205 23.65 4.75 -8.43
CA PHE A 205 23.34 6.07 -8.97
C PHE A 205 24.58 6.97 -9.07
N GLN A 206 25.53 6.90 -8.11
CA GLN A 206 26.81 7.61 -8.18
C GLN A 206 27.68 7.19 -9.37
N ARG A 207 27.55 5.95 -9.85
CA ARG A 207 28.23 5.51 -11.08
C ARG A 207 27.49 6.02 -12.32
N LEU A 208 26.18 5.91 -12.36
CA LEU A 208 25.35 6.31 -13.51
C LEU A 208 25.43 7.81 -13.79
N GLU A 209 25.43 8.67 -12.76
CA GLU A 209 25.50 10.14 -12.95
C GLU A 209 26.80 10.66 -13.53
N LYS A 210 27.85 9.79 -13.63
CA LYS A 210 29.12 10.14 -14.32
C LYS A 210 29.06 9.98 -15.84
N GLU A 211 28.08 9.21 -16.32
CA GLU A 211 28.00 8.77 -17.70
C GLU A 211 26.69 9.18 -18.39
N PHE A 212 25.62 9.42 -17.62
CA PHE A 212 24.30 9.71 -18.15
C PHE A 212 23.68 10.95 -17.48
N GLU A 213 22.93 11.71 -18.28
CA GLU A 213 22.08 12.79 -17.79
C GLU A 213 20.68 12.27 -17.45
N TYR A 214 20.31 12.37 -16.17
CA TYR A 214 19.00 12.06 -15.63
C TYR A 214 18.79 12.77 -14.29
N THR A 215 17.55 12.85 -13.82
CA THR A 215 17.23 13.31 -12.47
C THR A 215 16.61 12.17 -11.66
N LEU A 216 17.16 11.90 -10.46
CA LEU A 216 16.54 10.98 -9.49
C LEU A 216 15.58 11.77 -8.61
N VAL A 217 14.29 11.67 -8.86
CA VAL A 217 13.25 12.32 -8.06
C VAL A 217 12.74 11.38 -6.97
N VAL A 218 12.81 11.83 -5.72
CA VAL A 218 12.32 11.07 -4.55
C VAL A 218 11.17 11.82 -3.89
N ILE A 219 9.97 11.25 -4.01
CA ILE A 219 8.75 11.76 -3.36
C ILE A 219 8.59 11.05 -2.02
N SER A 220 8.71 11.77 -0.90
CA SER A 220 8.66 11.21 0.44
C SER A 220 8.17 12.20 1.48
N ASP A 221 7.76 11.69 2.64
CA ASP A 221 7.41 12.49 3.82
C ASP A 221 8.64 13.10 4.54
N LYS A 222 9.86 12.68 4.15
CA LYS A 222 11.10 13.15 4.74
C LYS A 222 12.22 13.15 3.71
N ASP A 223 12.96 14.26 3.64
CA ASP A 223 14.13 14.43 2.77
C ASP A 223 15.26 13.45 3.18
N PRO A 224 15.68 12.53 2.28
CA PRO A 224 16.76 11.58 2.56
C PRO A 224 18.16 12.20 2.45
N LYS A 225 18.31 13.39 1.85
CA LYS A 225 19.59 14.10 1.61
C LYS A 225 20.64 13.19 0.96
N PHE A 226 20.28 12.58 -0.17
CA PHE A 226 21.21 11.69 -0.87
C PHE A 226 22.41 12.45 -1.45
N PRO A 227 23.65 11.90 -1.37
CA PRO A 227 24.86 12.52 -1.89
C PRO A 227 25.01 12.28 -3.41
N LEU A 228 24.06 12.81 -4.20
CA LEU A 228 24.01 12.71 -5.65
C LEU A 228 23.83 14.11 -6.25
N LYS A 229 24.45 14.38 -7.39
CA LYS A 229 24.26 15.63 -8.15
C LYS A 229 22.91 15.64 -8.89
N SER A 230 22.50 14.46 -9.34
CA SER A 230 21.25 14.22 -10.08
C SER A 230 20.02 14.03 -9.18
N PHE A 231 20.06 14.47 -7.92
CA PHE A 231 19.01 14.21 -6.92
C PHE A 231 18.08 15.40 -6.73
N GLU A 232 16.77 15.13 -6.73
CA GLU A 232 15.73 16.08 -6.35
C GLU A 232 14.81 15.45 -5.30
N TYR A 233 14.49 16.18 -4.24
CA TYR A 233 13.52 15.80 -3.24
C TYR A 233 12.19 16.54 -3.44
N VAL A 234 11.08 15.81 -3.41
CA VAL A 234 9.72 16.34 -3.40
C VAL A 234 9.02 15.90 -2.14
N HIS A 235 8.52 16.85 -1.36
CA HIS A 235 7.71 16.51 -0.18
C HIS A 235 6.35 15.98 -0.62
N TRP A 236 6.02 14.74 -0.23
CA TRP A 236 4.76 14.12 -0.60
C TRP A 236 3.55 14.91 -0.09
N LYS A 237 2.63 15.18 -0.97
CA LYS A 237 1.31 15.77 -0.68
C LYS A 237 0.26 15.00 -1.45
N LYS A 238 -0.90 14.79 -0.82
CA LYS A 238 -2.00 14.06 -1.45
C LYS A 238 -2.54 14.80 -2.68
N GLU A 239 -2.58 16.11 -2.60
CA GLU A 239 -3.14 17.01 -3.63
C GLU A 239 -2.31 17.00 -4.92
N SER A 240 -1.00 16.84 -4.83
CA SER A 240 -0.07 16.81 -5.97
C SER A 240 0.41 15.40 -6.32
N GLU A 241 -0.05 14.34 -5.61
CA GLU A 241 0.44 12.97 -5.75
C GLU A 241 0.53 12.51 -7.22
N ILE A 242 -0.51 12.76 -8.01
CA ILE A 242 -0.56 12.32 -9.41
C ILE A 242 0.34 13.18 -10.30
N ASP A 243 0.35 14.50 -10.10
CA ASP A 243 1.20 15.41 -10.88
C ASP A 243 2.68 15.14 -10.63
N ASP A 244 3.05 14.91 -9.37
CA ASP A 244 4.41 14.57 -8.99
C ASP A 244 4.86 13.22 -9.59
N LEU A 245 3.98 12.20 -9.58
CA LEU A 245 4.26 10.91 -10.19
C LEU A 245 4.38 11.01 -11.72
N LEU A 246 3.55 11.82 -12.39
CA LEU A 246 3.58 12.00 -13.85
C LEU A 246 4.88 12.66 -14.35
N ARG A 247 5.73 13.17 -13.48
CA ARG A 247 7.09 13.60 -13.84
C ARG A 247 7.99 12.42 -14.23
N PHE A 248 7.79 11.24 -13.64
CA PHE A 248 8.65 10.07 -13.81
C PHE A 248 8.58 9.49 -15.24
N ASN A 249 9.73 9.15 -15.81
CA ASN A 249 9.79 8.31 -17.01
C ASN A 249 9.82 6.83 -16.63
N ILE A 250 10.43 6.49 -15.50
CA ILE A 250 10.47 5.16 -14.94
C ILE A 250 10.38 5.22 -13.41
N GLY A 251 9.68 4.26 -12.81
CA GLY A 251 9.50 4.17 -11.38
C GLY A 251 10.26 3.01 -10.75
N LEU A 252 10.84 3.21 -9.58
CA LEU A 252 11.65 2.20 -8.89
C LEU A 252 10.90 1.60 -7.70
N MET A 253 10.98 0.27 -7.58
CA MET A 253 10.50 -0.46 -6.40
C MET A 253 11.52 -1.53 -5.95
N PRO A 254 12.70 -1.10 -5.49
CA PRO A 254 13.67 -2.02 -4.91
C PRO A 254 13.15 -2.57 -3.58
N LEU A 255 13.29 -3.87 -3.40
CA LEU A 255 12.96 -4.59 -2.16
C LEU A 255 14.05 -5.61 -1.87
N THR A 256 14.29 -5.88 -0.59
CA THR A 256 15.09 -7.02 -0.16
C THR A 256 14.22 -8.26 -0.01
N LEU A 257 14.78 -9.44 -0.27
CA LEU A 257 14.07 -10.71 -0.09
C LEU A 257 13.95 -11.04 1.39
N ASP A 258 12.91 -10.56 2.03
CA ASP A 258 12.58 -10.87 3.42
C ASP A 258 11.08 -11.20 3.59
N LYS A 259 10.74 -11.80 4.74
CA LYS A 259 9.34 -12.21 5.02
C LYS A 259 8.36 -11.05 5.03
N TRP A 260 8.80 -9.86 5.44
CA TRP A 260 7.94 -8.69 5.43
C TRP A 260 7.68 -8.20 4.00
N ALA A 261 8.73 -8.12 3.18
CA ALA A 261 8.63 -7.67 1.79
C ALA A 261 7.77 -8.61 0.93
N ASN A 262 7.80 -9.93 1.19
CA ASN A 262 6.90 -10.90 0.54
C ASN A 262 5.41 -10.63 0.82
N GLY A 263 5.09 -10.00 1.94
CA GLY A 263 3.72 -9.60 2.28
C GLY A 263 3.22 -8.36 1.53
N LYS A 264 4.10 -7.62 0.85
CA LYS A 264 3.71 -6.40 0.13
C LYS A 264 2.88 -6.70 -1.11
N CYS A 265 1.93 -5.79 -1.40
CA CYS A 265 0.99 -5.93 -2.51
C CYS A 265 1.37 -5.11 -3.75
N GLY A 266 2.65 -4.78 -3.94
CA GLY A 266 3.16 -4.17 -5.17
C GLY A 266 2.71 -2.72 -5.41
N PHE A 267 2.19 -2.03 -4.41
CA PHE A 267 1.48 -0.76 -4.54
C PHE A 267 2.23 0.31 -5.37
N LYS A 268 3.54 0.49 -5.16
CA LYS A 268 4.31 1.47 -5.93
C LYS A 268 4.32 1.14 -7.43
N ALA A 269 4.60 -0.12 -7.77
CA ALA A 269 4.57 -0.57 -9.17
C ALA A 269 3.19 -0.35 -9.79
N LEU A 270 2.11 -0.68 -9.07
CA LEU A 270 0.75 -0.44 -9.53
C LEU A 270 0.47 1.05 -9.79
N GLN A 271 0.91 1.95 -8.90
CA GLN A 271 0.75 3.40 -9.10
C GLN A 271 1.51 3.89 -10.33
N TYR A 272 2.79 3.54 -10.48
CA TYR A 272 3.58 3.94 -11.64
C TYR A 272 2.94 3.43 -12.93
N MET A 273 2.74 2.13 -13.01
CA MET A 273 2.22 1.47 -14.20
C MET A 273 0.84 1.97 -14.60
N SER A 274 -0.02 2.33 -13.64
CA SER A 274 -1.34 2.91 -13.93
C SER A 274 -1.26 4.24 -14.66
N LEU A 275 -0.18 4.98 -14.49
CA LEU A 275 0.10 6.24 -15.17
C LEU A 275 0.94 6.07 -16.44
N GLY A 276 1.14 4.85 -16.93
CA GLY A 276 1.99 4.57 -18.08
C GLY A 276 3.48 4.84 -17.80
N ILE A 277 3.90 4.64 -16.56
CA ILE A 277 5.28 4.75 -16.11
C ILE A 277 5.78 3.34 -15.86
N PRO A 278 6.68 2.77 -16.69
CA PRO A 278 7.21 1.44 -16.44
C PRO A 278 7.89 1.34 -15.07
N ALA A 279 7.70 0.21 -14.40
CA ALA A 279 8.34 -0.03 -13.11
C ALA A 279 9.57 -0.93 -13.26
N ILE A 280 10.67 -0.61 -12.56
CA ILE A 280 11.75 -1.56 -12.28
C ILE A 280 11.53 -2.07 -10.86
N VAL A 281 11.44 -3.37 -10.69
CA VAL A 281 11.09 -4.01 -9.42
C VAL A 281 12.04 -5.14 -9.06
N SER A 282 12.25 -5.38 -7.77
CA SER A 282 12.87 -6.64 -7.31
C SER A 282 11.87 -7.80 -7.41
N PRO A 283 12.32 -9.06 -7.67
CA PRO A 283 11.47 -10.25 -7.80
C PRO A 283 10.94 -10.74 -6.43
N VAL A 284 10.26 -9.85 -5.70
CA VAL A 284 9.78 -10.10 -4.34
C VAL A 284 8.26 -10.00 -4.27
N GLY A 285 7.64 -11.00 -3.65
CA GLY A 285 6.19 -11.05 -3.46
C GLY A 285 5.43 -11.02 -4.77
N VAL A 286 4.44 -10.14 -4.91
CA VAL A 286 3.59 -10.02 -6.10
C VAL A 286 4.24 -9.25 -7.26
N ASN A 287 5.43 -8.72 -7.10
CA ASN A 287 6.06 -7.93 -8.14
C ASN A 287 6.22 -8.72 -9.45
N THR A 288 6.49 -10.03 -9.36
CA THR A 288 6.60 -10.95 -10.52
C THR A 288 5.26 -11.33 -11.15
N GLU A 289 4.14 -11.03 -10.48
CA GLU A 289 2.80 -11.21 -11.04
C GLU A 289 2.32 -9.93 -11.75
N ILE A 290 2.76 -8.76 -11.23
CA ILE A 290 2.43 -7.43 -11.76
C ILE A 290 3.28 -7.13 -13.00
N VAL A 291 4.59 -7.39 -12.92
CA VAL A 291 5.57 -7.03 -13.96
C VAL A 291 5.96 -8.26 -14.75
N ASP A 292 5.71 -8.23 -16.06
CA ASP A 292 6.22 -9.15 -17.05
C ASP A 292 7.50 -8.52 -17.65
N HIS A 293 8.67 -9.13 -17.37
CA HIS A 293 9.98 -8.55 -17.67
C HIS A 293 10.14 -8.20 -19.17
N ASN A 294 10.59 -6.98 -19.46
CA ASN A 294 10.76 -6.40 -20.80
C ASN A 294 9.45 -6.20 -21.61
N ILE A 295 8.29 -6.52 -21.05
CA ILE A 295 6.98 -6.36 -21.72
C ILE A 295 6.26 -5.13 -21.16
N ASN A 296 6.05 -5.07 -19.86
CA ASN A 296 5.32 -3.99 -19.19
C ASN A 296 6.11 -3.32 -18.05
N GLY A 297 7.36 -3.72 -17.86
CA GLY A 297 8.29 -3.23 -16.86
C GLY A 297 9.52 -4.13 -16.80
N TYR A 298 10.31 -3.99 -15.74
CA TYR A 298 11.59 -4.69 -15.63
C TYR A 298 11.70 -5.34 -14.24
N ILE A 299 12.22 -6.58 -14.21
CA ILE A 299 12.50 -7.32 -12.99
C ILE A 299 14.02 -7.42 -12.85
N CYS A 300 14.58 -6.98 -11.72
CA CYS A 300 16.01 -7.01 -11.45
C CYS A 300 16.24 -7.58 -10.05
N ASP A 301 17.01 -8.67 -9.95
CA ASP A 301 17.31 -9.38 -8.72
C ASP A 301 18.62 -8.85 -8.08
N SER A 302 19.66 -8.67 -8.88
CA SER A 302 20.96 -8.20 -8.41
C SER A 302 21.22 -6.73 -8.76
N ILE A 303 22.18 -6.12 -8.07
CA ILE A 303 22.57 -4.71 -8.34
C ILE A 303 23.14 -4.55 -9.76
N GLU A 304 23.78 -5.60 -10.29
CA GLU A 304 24.32 -5.65 -11.64
C GLU A 304 23.19 -5.63 -12.68
N GLU A 305 22.09 -6.36 -12.43
CA GLU A 305 20.90 -6.33 -13.29
C GLU A 305 20.20 -4.97 -13.24
N TRP A 306 20.09 -4.36 -12.06
CA TRP A 306 19.58 -3.00 -11.93
C TRP A 306 20.44 -2.01 -12.74
N GLU A 307 21.76 -2.10 -12.62
CA GLU A 307 22.69 -1.24 -13.36
C GLU A 307 22.58 -1.46 -14.87
N LYS A 308 22.60 -2.70 -15.33
CA LYS A 308 22.46 -3.06 -16.74
C LYS A 308 21.15 -2.53 -17.34
N THR A 309 20.05 -2.72 -16.61
CA THR A 309 18.72 -2.28 -17.06
C THR A 309 18.65 -0.76 -17.15
N LEU A 310 19.11 -0.04 -16.13
CA LEU A 310 19.13 1.43 -16.14
C LEU A 310 20.06 1.98 -17.24
N ARG A 311 21.24 1.41 -17.44
CA ARG A 311 22.15 1.76 -18.54
C ARG A 311 21.49 1.58 -19.91
N THR A 312 20.83 0.46 -20.12
CA THR A 312 20.13 0.16 -21.38
C THR A 312 19.04 1.21 -21.65
N ILE A 313 18.25 1.56 -20.63
CA ILE A 313 17.17 2.55 -20.77
C ILE A 313 17.73 3.96 -21.00
N LEU A 314 18.76 4.35 -20.26
CA LEU A 314 19.37 5.68 -20.38
C LEU A 314 20.11 5.88 -21.71
N SER A 315 20.66 4.78 -22.30
CA SER A 315 21.30 4.81 -23.61
C SER A 315 20.28 4.92 -24.76
N ASP A 316 19.07 4.42 -24.60
CA ASP A 316 18.01 4.46 -25.60
C ASP A 316 16.66 4.68 -24.93
N LYS A 317 16.36 5.93 -24.67
CA LYS A 317 15.15 6.38 -23.97
C LYS A 317 13.85 6.06 -24.72
N LEU A 318 13.92 5.78 -26.03
CA LEU A 318 12.73 5.45 -26.83
C LEU A 318 12.19 4.05 -26.55
N LYS A 319 13.04 3.13 -26.09
CA LYS A 319 12.64 1.75 -25.77
C LYS A 319 11.56 1.64 -24.69
N ILE A 320 11.38 2.65 -23.85
CA ILE A 320 10.36 2.59 -22.79
C ILE A 320 8.93 2.87 -23.27
N LYS A 321 8.73 3.43 -24.49
CA LYS A 321 7.38 3.83 -24.96
C LYS A 321 6.40 2.68 -25.06
N ASP A 322 6.82 1.57 -25.69
CA ASP A 322 5.97 0.38 -25.80
C ASP A 322 5.75 -0.28 -24.44
N VAL A 323 6.80 -0.36 -23.63
CA VAL A 323 6.73 -0.88 -22.26
C VAL A 323 5.77 -0.03 -21.41
N ALA A 324 5.79 1.31 -21.57
CA ALA A 324 4.90 2.25 -20.89
C ALA A 324 3.42 2.01 -21.25
N LYS A 325 3.12 1.82 -22.53
CA LYS A 325 1.76 1.48 -23.00
C LYS A 325 1.28 0.16 -22.40
N ASN A 326 2.12 -0.86 -22.46
CA ASN A 326 1.80 -2.20 -21.94
C ASN A 326 1.65 -2.18 -20.41
N SER A 327 2.45 -1.36 -19.71
CA SER A 327 2.34 -1.23 -18.26
C SER A 327 0.97 -0.71 -17.83
N ARG A 328 0.48 0.36 -18.48
CA ARG A 328 -0.86 0.89 -18.20
C ARG A 328 -1.96 -0.10 -18.55
N GLN A 329 -1.85 -0.78 -19.69
CA GLN A 329 -2.84 -1.78 -20.12
C GLN A 329 -2.97 -2.92 -19.10
N LYS A 330 -1.85 -3.44 -18.59
CA LYS A 330 -1.84 -4.48 -17.53
C LYS A 330 -2.63 -4.06 -16.30
N ILE A 331 -2.48 -2.80 -15.88
CA ILE A 331 -3.21 -2.28 -14.71
C ILE A 331 -4.70 -2.15 -15.00
N ILE A 332 -5.08 -1.61 -16.15
CA ILE A 332 -6.48 -1.49 -16.56
C ILE A 332 -7.15 -2.87 -16.54
N ASP A 333 -6.51 -3.88 -17.11
CA ASP A 333 -7.10 -5.21 -17.32
C ASP A 333 -7.17 -6.03 -16.01
N LYS A 334 -6.16 -5.92 -15.13
CA LYS A 334 -6.01 -6.84 -13.99
C LYS A 334 -6.04 -6.18 -12.61
N TYR A 335 -5.66 -4.91 -12.50
CA TYR A 335 -5.46 -4.24 -11.22
C TYR A 335 -6.21 -2.92 -11.10
N SER A 336 -7.16 -2.65 -11.97
CA SER A 336 -8.06 -1.50 -11.83
C SER A 336 -9.20 -1.80 -10.85
N VAL A 337 -9.81 -0.74 -10.31
CA VAL A 337 -11.06 -0.84 -9.54
C VAL A 337 -12.13 -1.52 -10.37
N LEU A 338 -12.25 -1.13 -11.63
CA LEU A 338 -13.27 -1.67 -12.54
C LEU A 338 -13.09 -3.17 -12.77
N SER A 339 -11.88 -3.65 -13.05
CA SER A 339 -11.60 -5.07 -13.30
C SER A 339 -11.78 -5.94 -12.04
N ASN A 340 -11.71 -5.36 -10.85
CA ASN A 340 -11.86 -6.07 -9.57
C ASN A 340 -13.16 -5.75 -8.81
N LYS A 341 -14.06 -4.93 -9.38
CA LYS A 341 -15.31 -4.52 -8.75
C LYS A 341 -16.12 -5.71 -8.22
N ASN A 342 -16.35 -6.69 -9.07
CA ASN A 342 -17.12 -7.87 -8.71
C ASN A 342 -16.45 -8.71 -7.61
N ASN A 343 -15.12 -8.87 -7.67
CA ASN A 343 -14.35 -9.57 -6.63
C ASN A 343 -14.51 -8.90 -5.26
N PHE A 344 -14.49 -7.56 -5.23
CA PHE A 344 -14.70 -6.82 -3.99
C PHE A 344 -16.15 -6.92 -3.48
N ILE A 345 -17.16 -6.74 -4.35
CA ILE A 345 -18.58 -6.82 -3.99
C ILE A 345 -18.94 -8.21 -3.44
N GLN A 346 -18.40 -9.28 -4.01
CA GLN A 346 -18.61 -10.66 -3.54
C GLN A 346 -18.14 -10.90 -2.10
N LEU A 347 -17.29 -10.06 -1.52
CA LEU A 347 -16.93 -10.14 -0.11
C LEU A 347 -18.16 -9.95 0.79
N PHE A 348 -19.15 -9.21 0.32
CA PHE A 348 -20.35 -8.79 1.05
C PHE A 348 -21.60 -9.62 0.69
N GLN A 349 -21.47 -10.58 -0.16
CA GLN A 349 -22.51 -11.55 -0.51
C GLN A 349 -22.28 -12.90 0.22
#